data_0535746d4786ecd3d9b08fba91b6551b
#
_entry.id   0535746d4786ecd3d9b08fba91b6551b
#
_cell.length_a   1.000
_cell.length_b   1.000
_cell.length_c   1.000
_cell.angle_alpha   90.00
_cell.angle_beta   90.00
_cell.angle_gamma   90.00
#
_symmetry.space_group_name_H-M   'P 1'
#
loop_
_entity.id
_entity.type
_entity.pdbx_description
1 polymer ?
#
loop_
_entity_poly.entity_id
_entity_poly.type
_entity_poly.pdbx_seq_one_letter_code
_entity_poly.pdbx_strand_id
1 'polypeptide(L)'
;MPAPYKQGLNYYPREIGMMKNRKFRKPRMKHGYVVNVIYDAILDLIYGDKGYYLDYSEPDDVIWEIQQYLFGKYQVSSEEIAEIIEELVACELFSGDHFRAKILTSKRVQETFYSATVDRKAIDVDFGIWLLTEEKMRELSSKSIILDKFINRPINAVSRPINAVNQTNNGVNQPNNPQSKGKKSKEKESRGEEPPPAPPPSPKQDELVKRYGQALVDTYIAKAQRYRKTGA
;
A
#
# COMPACT_ATOMS: atom_id res chain seq x y z
N MET A 1 3.66 17.16 22.66
CA MET A 1 4.39 16.31 21.72
C MET A 1 4.19 16.87 20.33
N PRO A 2 5.20 17.01 19.47
CA PRO A 2 4.98 17.38 18.08
C PRO A 2 4.11 16.32 17.40
N ALA A 3 3.21 16.76 16.50
CA ALA A 3 2.37 15.84 15.74
C ALA A 3 3.23 14.84 14.97
N PRO A 4 2.80 13.55 14.87
CA PRO A 4 3.54 12.56 14.14
C PRO A 4 3.71 13.01 12.68
N TYR A 5 4.91 12.87 12.20
CA TYR A 5 5.30 13.26 10.86
C TYR A 5 4.57 12.39 9.81
N LYS A 6 3.81 13.04 8.92
CA LYS A 6 3.08 12.33 7.86
C LYS A 6 3.97 12.18 6.63
N GLN A 7 4.26 10.94 6.24
CA GLN A 7 5.07 10.62 5.07
C GLN A 7 4.28 10.78 3.76
N GLY A 8 3.12 10.17 3.65
CA GLY A 8 2.29 10.18 2.46
C GLY A 8 1.61 11.51 2.13
N LEU A 9 0.82 11.53 1.07
CA LEU A 9 0.05 12.69 0.61
C LEU A 9 -1.43 12.54 0.98
N ASN A 10 -2.14 13.67 1.15
CA ASN A 10 -3.60 13.69 1.27
C ASN A 10 -4.30 13.78 -0.09
N TYR A 11 -3.59 14.31 -1.09
CA TYR A 11 -4.03 14.42 -2.47
C TYR A 11 -2.80 14.50 -3.38
N TYR A 12 -2.96 14.11 -4.61
CA TYR A 12 -1.94 14.24 -5.64
C TYR A 12 -2.56 14.73 -6.96
N PRO A 13 -1.81 15.50 -7.78
CA PRO A 13 -2.29 15.97 -9.06
C PRO A 13 -2.37 14.81 -10.05
N ARG A 14 -3.54 14.65 -10.71
CA ARG A 14 -3.72 13.71 -11.80
C ARG A 14 -3.60 14.42 -13.15
N GLU A 15 -2.75 13.90 -14.02
CA GLU A 15 -2.60 14.46 -15.36
C GLU A 15 -3.83 14.15 -16.23
N ILE A 16 -4.40 15.18 -16.87
CA ILE A 16 -5.62 15.08 -17.71
C ILE A 16 -5.42 14.11 -18.87
N GLY A 17 -4.22 14.04 -19.45
CA GLY A 17 -3.89 13.17 -20.59
C GLY A 17 -3.59 11.72 -20.24
N MET A 18 -3.54 11.35 -18.96
CA MET A 18 -3.07 10.03 -18.52
C MET A 18 -3.87 8.88 -19.16
N MET A 19 -5.19 9.02 -19.24
CA MET A 19 -6.06 7.98 -19.85
C MET A 19 -5.84 7.78 -21.35
N LYS A 20 -5.21 8.75 -22.05
CA LYS A 20 -4.86 8.65 -23.46
C LYS A 20 -3.45 8.12 -23.68
N ASN A 21 -2.68 7.85 -22.62
CA ASN A 21 -1.32 7.35 -22.70
C ASN A 21 -1.31 5.99 -23.44
N ARG A 22 -0.44 5.87 -24.44
CA ARG A 22 -0.31 4.66 -25.29
C ARG A 22 0.05 3.42 -24.50
N LYS A 23 0.74 3.57 -23.35
CA LYS A 23 1.12 2.47 -22.47
C LYS A 23 -0.10 1.72 -21.89
N PHE A 24 -1.24 2.38 -21.72
CA PHE A 24 -2.49 1.73 -21.29
C PHE A 24 -3.22 0.96 -22.40
N ARG A 25 -2.81 1.14 -23.67
CA ARG A 25 -3.58 0.58 -24.79
C ARG A 25 -3.66 -0.95 -24.72
N LYS A 26 -2.51 -1.61 -24.54
CA LYS A 26 -2.44 -3.09 -24.51
C LYS A 26 -3.20 -3.68 -23.31
N PRO A 27 -2.94 -3.26 -22.05
CA PRO A 27 -3.70 -3.75 -20.91
C PRO A 27 -5.21 -3.54 -21.05
N ARG A 28 -5.64 -2.37 -21.54
CA ARG A 28 -7.07 -2.08 -21.74
C ARG A 28 -7.73 -2.91 -22.82
N MET A 29 -7.02 -3.26 -23.89
CA MET A 29 -7.56 -4.14 -24.92
C MET A 29 -7.83 -5.54 -24.36
N LYS A 30 -7.06 -5.99 -23.37
CA LYS A 30 -7.18 -7.31 -22.76
C LYS A 30 -8.19 -7.33 -21.61
N HIS A 31 -8.09 -6.39 -20.67
CA HIS A 31 -8.83 -6.37 -19.41
C HIS A 31 -9.90 -5.27 -19.33
N GLY A 32 -10.01 -4.41 -20.34
CA GLY A 32 -11.00 -3.35 -20.33
C GLY A 32 -10.68 -2.18 -19.39
N TYR A 33 -11.74 -1.52 -18.91
CA TYR A 33 -11.58 -0.31 -18.06
C TYR A 33 -11.11 -0.57 -16.64
N VAL A 34 -11.19 -1.82 -16.16
CA VAL A 34 -10.74 -2.18 -14.80
C VAL A 34 -9.27 -1.86 -14.58
N VAL A 35 -8.47 -1.93 -15.65
CA VAL A 35 -7.05 -1.51 -15.63
C VAL A 35 -6.86 -0.10 -15.07
N ASN A 36 -7.76 0.82 -15.39
CA ASN A 36 -7.65 2.19 -14.89
C ASN A 36 -7.94 2.28 -13.41
N VAL A 37 -8.95 1.54 -12.94
CA VAL A 37 -9.31 1.50 -11.52
C VAL A 37 -8.19 0.90 -10.70
N ILE A 38 -7.60 -0.22 -11.18
CA ILE A 38 -6.47 -0.87 -10.51
C ILE A 38 -5.25 0.06 -10.49
N TYR A 39 -4.93 0.72 -11.60
CA TYR A 39 -3.83 1.67 -11.64
C TYR A 39 -4.03 2.85 -10.67
N ASP A 40 -5.24 3.42 -10.63
CA ASP A 40 -5.57 4.51 -9.71
C ASP A 40 -5.51 4.03 -8.25
N ALA A 41 -6.01 2.82 -7.94
CA ALA A 41 -5.91 2.22 -6.61
C ALA A 41 -4.45 2.05 -6.17
N ILE A 42 -3.56 1.56 -7.07
CA ILE A 42 -2.13 1.46 -6.77
C ILE A 42 -1.53 2.83 -6.47
N LEU A 43 -1.90 3.88 -7.23
CA LEU A 43 -1.42 5.23 -6.96
C LEU A 43 -1.90 5.75 -5.60
N ASP A 44 -3.15 5.48 -5.24
CA ASP A 44 -3.71 5.87 -3.94
C ASP A 44 -2.96 5.17 -2.80
N LEU A 45 -2.65 3.87 -2.93
CA LEU A 45 -1.85 3.13 -1.96
C LEU A 45 -0.42 3.69 -1.86
N ILE A 46 0.24 3.96 -2.98
CA ILE A 46 1.59 4.56 -3.00
C ILE A 46 1.60 5.91 -2.28
N TYR A 47 0.72 6.83 -2.72
CA TYR A 47 0.73 8.20 -2.21
C TYR A 47 0.19 8.29 -0.78
N GLY A 48 -0.73 7.41 -0.40
CA GLY A 48 -1.31 7.37 0.94
C GLY A 48 -0.35 6.94 2.03
N ASP A 49 0.57 6.03 1.73
CA ASP A 49 1.55 5.50 2.69
C ASP A 49 2.92 6.19 2.56
N LYS A 50 3.83 5.64 1.77
CA LYS A 50 5.22 6.15 1.63
C LYS A 50 5.31 7.37 0.72
N GLY A 51 4.39 7.52 -0.22
CA GLY A 51 4.27 8.63 -1.14
C GLY A 51 5.04 8.44 -2.44
N TYR A 52 6.06 7.60 -2.51
CA TYR A 52 6.90 7.43 -3.70
C TYR A 52 7.13 5.98 -4.12
N TYR A 53 6.71 5.02 -3.33
CA TYR A 53 6.70 3.59 -3.66
C TYR A 53 5.64 2.84 -2.84
N LEU A 54 5.30 1.63 -3.29
CA LEU A 54 4.50 0.65 -2.56
C LEU A 54 5.34 -0.61 -2.37
N ASP A 55 5.39 -1.13 -1.15
CA ASP A 55 5.98 -2.43 -0.86
C ASP A 55 5.05 -3.52 -1.42
N TYR A 56 5.60 -4.39 -2.25
CA TYR A 56 4.92 -5.51 -2.90
C TYR A 56 5.52 -6.86 -2.48
N SER A 57 6.13 -6.91 -1.29
CA SER A 57 6.69 -8.15 -0.74
C SER A 57 5.62 -9.18 -0.43
N GLU A 58 4.44 -8.72 0.01
CA GLU A 58 3.25 -9.53 0.25
C GLU A 58 2.17 -9.17 -0.80
N PRO A 59 2.19 -9.81 -2.00
CA PRO A 59 1.28 -9.46 -3.09
C PRO A 59 -0.21 -9.63 -2.73
N ASP A 60 -0.53 -10.64 -1.93
CA ASP A 60 -1.92 -10.95 -1.56
C ASP A 60 -2.55 -9.82 -0.73
N ASP A 61 -1.78 -9.18 0.14
CA ASP A 61 -2.23 -8.04 0.93
C ASP A 61 -2.51 -6.84 0.04
N VAL A 62 -1.60 -6.54 -0.89
CA VAL A 62 -1.78 -5.43 -1.85
C VAL A 62 -2.97 -5.69 -2.77
N ILE A 63 -3.14 -6.92 -3.26
CA ILE A 63 -4.28 -7.30 -4.10
C ILE A 63 -5.59 -7.17 -3.31
N TRP A 64 -5.60 -7.57 -2.04
CA TRP A 64 -6.76 -7.41 -1.18
C TRP A 64 -7.14 -5.93 -0.99
N GLU A 65 -6.16 -5.05 -0.75
CA GLU A 65 -6.39 -3.59 -0.68
C GLU A 65 -6.96 -3.05 -1.99
N ILE A 66 -6.41 -3.45 -3.15
CA ILE A 66 -6.92 -3.05 -4.46
C ILE A 66 -8.37 -3.53 -4.66
N GLN A 67 -8.72 -4.72 -4.20
CA GLN A 67 -10.09 -5.24 -4.29
C GLN A 67 -11.11 -4.37 -3.57
N GLN A 68 -10.70 -3.59 -2.55
CA GLN A 68 -11.59 -2.64 -1.87
C GLN A 68 -12.05 -1.48 -2.76
N TYR A 69 -11.36 -1.21 -3.88
CA TYR A 69 -11.75 -0.23 -4.89
C TYR A 69 -12.71 -0.80 -5.95
N LEU A 70 -12.87 -2.14 -5.98
CA LEU A 70 -13.60 -2.88 -7.02
C LEU A 70 -14.93 -3.40 -6.46
N PHE A 71 -15.88 -2.48 -6.20
CA PHE A 71 -17.18 -2.84 -5.67
C PHE A 71 -18.22 -3.11 -6.76
N GLY A 72 -19.19 -3.97 -6.43
CA GLY A 72 -20.41 -4.15 -7.19
C GLY A 72 -20.40 -5.33 -8.16
N LYS A 73 -21.02 -5.16 -9.34
CA LYS A 73 -21.28 -6.24 -10.29
C LYS A 73 -20.03 -6.83 -10.93
N TYR A 74 -18.95 -6.05 -11.00
CA TYR A 74 -17.71 -6.45 -11.66
C TYR A 74 -16.68 -6.85 -10.60
N GLN A 75 -16.76 -8.11 -10.18
CA GLN A 75 -15.72 -8.70 -9.33
C GLN A 75 -14.57 -9.14 -10.23
N VAL A 76 -13.36 -8.72 -9.88
CA VAL A 76 -12.12 -9.11 -10.53
C VAL A 76 -11.42 -10.10 -9.61
N SER A 77 -10.93 -11.22 -10.16
CA SER A 77 -10.23 -12.21 -9.35
C SER A 77 -8.85 -11.69 -8.93
N SER A 78 -8.29 -12.28 -7.87
CA SER A 78 -6.94 -11.93 -7.41
C SER A 78 -5.90 -12.20 -8.48
N GLU A 79 -6.05 -13.28 -9.23
CA GLU A 79 -5.17 -13.66 -10.33
C GLU A 79 -5.21 -12.64 -11.47
N GLU A 80 -6.41 -12.16 -11.82
CA GLU A 80 -6.56 -11.12 -12.85
C GLU A 80 -5.95 -9.79 -12.41
N ILE A 81 -6.09 -9.41 -11.15
CA ILE A 81 -5.44 -8.20 -10.60
C ILE A 81 -3.93 -8.34 -10.68
N ALA A 82 -3.37 -9.50 -10.27
CA ALA A 82 -1.94 -9.76 -10.38
C ALA A 82 -1.45 -9.66 -11.83
N GLU A 83 -2.18 -10.26 -12.77
CA GLU A 83 -1.86 -10.20 -14.20
C GLU A 83 -1.89 -8.76 -14.73
N ILE A 84 -2.88 -7.97 -14.34
CA ILE A 84 -2.95 -6.55 -14.70
C ILE A 84 -1.74 -5.78 -14.15
N ILE A 85 -1.34 -6.02 -12.91
CA ILE A 85 -0.15 -5.38 -12.32
C ILE A 85 1.10 -5.73 -13.13
N GLU A 86 1.30 -7.00 -13.47
CA GLU A 86 2.43 -7.42 -14.31
C GLU A 86 2.41 -6.78 -15.69
N GLU A 87 1.23 -6.64 -16.32
CA GLU A 87 1.11 -5.94 -17.61
C GLU A 87 1.37 -4.43 -17.51
N LEU A 88 0.98 -3.78 -16.42
CA LEU A 88 1.31 -2.37 -16.17
C LEU A 88 2.83 -2.18 -16.06
N VAL A 89 3.52 -3.12 -15.41
CA VAL A 89 5.00 -3.14 -15.35
C VAL A 89 5.60 -3.41 -16.73
N ALA A 90 5.12 -4.42 -17.45
CA ALA A 90 5.59 -4.74 -18.79
C ALA A 90 5.39 -3.60 -19.80
N CYS A 91 4.36 -2.76 -19.59
CA CYS A 91 4.10 -1.55 -20.36
C CYS A 91 4.86 -0.31 -19.82
N GLU A 92 5.80 -0.49 -18.90
CA GLU A 92 6.63 0.58 -18.31
C GLU A 92 5.84 1.71 -17.63
N LEU A 93 4.67 1.40 -17.05
CA LEU A 93 3.95 2.30 -16.16
C LEU A 93 4.55 2.29 -14.76
N PHE A 94 5.15 1.16 -14.38
CA PHE A 94 6.01 0.98 -13.22
C PHE A 94 7.38 0.44 -13.63
N SER A 95 8.38 0.63 -12.77
CA SER A 95 9.76 0.17 -13.01
C SER A 95 9.88 -1.34 -12.87
N GLY A 96 10.29 -2.03 -13.95
CA GLY A 96 10.50 -3.48 -13.93
C GLY A 96 11.62 -3.93 -13.00
N ASP A 97 12.68 -3.12 -12.84
CA ASP A 97 13.79 -3.42 -11.93
C ASP A 97 13.33 -3.42 -10.47
N HIS A 98 12.55 -2.41 -10.10
CA HIS A 98 11.97 -2.29 -8.77
C HIS A 98 10.92 -3.36 -8.51
N PHE A 99 10.11 -3.70 -9.51
CA PHE A 99 9.12 -4.76 -9.40
C PHE A 99 9.75 -6.12 -9.10
N ARG A 100 10.91 -6.45 -9.74
CA ARG A 100 11.68 -7.65 -9.40
C ARG A 100 12.17 -7.65 -7.95
N ALA A 101 12.40 -6.48 -7.37
CA ALA A 101 12.74 -6.28 -5.96
C ALA A 101 11.49 -6.13 -5.06
N LYS A 102 10.30 -6.50 -5.56
CA LYS A 102 9.03 -6.39 -4.82
C LYS A 102 8.66 -4.96 -4.43
N ILE A 103 8.91 -4.01 -5.30
CA ILE A 103 8.61 -2.58 -5.11
C ILE A 103 7.88 -2.05 -6.34
N LEU A 104 6.69 -1.47 -6.13
CA LEU A 104 5.97 -0.74 -7.16
C LEU A 104 6.28 0.75 -7.08
N THR A 105 6.98 1.26 -8.07
CA THR A 105 7.30 2.69 -8.22
C THR A 105 7.58 3.03 -9.69
N SER A 106 7.62 4.32 -10.01
CA SER A 106 8.07 4.82 -11.30
C SER A 106 8.63 6.24 -11.17
N LYS A 107 9.40 6.67 -12.18
CA LYS A 107 9.90 8.06 -12.23
C LYS A 107 8.77 9.07 -12.08
N ARG A 108 7.64 8.85 -12.76
CA ARG A 108 6.48 9.73 -12.69
C ARG A 108 5.85 9.79 -11.29
N VAL A 109 5.74 8.66 -10.61
CA VAL A 109 5.27 8.61 -9.22
C VAL A 109 6.17 9.47 -8.35
N GLN A 110 7.47 9.33 -8.49
CA GLN A 110 8.44 10.08 -7.70
C GLN A 110 8.51 11.57 -8.08
N GLU A 111 8.34 11.93 -9.35
CA GLU A 111 8.21 13.33 -9.80
C GLU A 111 7.00 14.01 -9.14
N THR A 112 5.85 13.34 -9.14
CA THR A 112 4.64 13.84 -8.50
C THR A 112 4.82 14.02 -7.00
N PHE A 113 5.39 13.01 -6.33
CA PHE A 113 5.67 13.09 -4.90
C PHE A 113 6.68 14.20 -4.56
N TYR A 114 7.77 14.29 -5.33
CA TYR A 114 8.77 15.33 -5.16
C TYR A 114 8.15 16.73 -5.26
N SER A 115 7.36 16.97 -6.31
CA SER A 115 6.69 18.26 -6.53
C SER A 115 5.67 18.58 -5.45
N ALA A 116 4.92 17.60 -4.97
CA ALA A 116 3.92 17.78 -3.91
C ALA A 116 4.52 18.00 -2.51
N THR A 117 5.81 17.73 -2.34
CA THR A 117 6.49 17.78 -1.04
C THR A 117 7.56 18.87 -0.94
N VAL A 118 7.65 19.74 -1.94
CA VAL A 118 8.69 20.80 -2.01
C VAL A 118 8.74 21.67 -0.74
N ASP A 119 7.59 22.04 -0.19
CA ASP A 119 7.51 22.93 0.97
C ASP A 119 7.59 22.18 2.31
N ARG A 120 7.75 20.86 2.31
CA ARG A 120 7.87 20.09 3.55
C ARG A 120 9.22 20.31 4.21
N LYS A 121 9.21 20.55 5.53
CA LYS A 121 10.42 20.75 6.35
C LYS A 121 11.10 19.45 6.75
N ALA A 122 10.37 18.35 6.74
CA ALA A 122 10.87 17.03 7.08
C ALA A 122 10.19 15.99 6.18
N ILE A 123 10.97 15.05 5.66
CA ILE A 123 10.52 13.94 4.83
C ILE A 123 11.57 12.84 4.88
N ASP A 124 11.13 11.60 4.92
CA ASP A 124 12.03 10.46 4.87
C ASP A 124 12.02 9.83 3.49
N VAL A 125 13.20 9.61 2.91
CA VAL A 125 13.37 9.03 1.58
C VAL A 125 14.50 8.02 1.59
N ASP A 126 14.19 6.82 1.13
CA ASP A 126 15.20 5.82 0.82
C ASP A 126 15.73 6.04 -0.61
N PHE A 127 16.94 6.56 -0.70
CA PHE A 127 17.59 6.80 -1.99
C PHE A 127 17.99 5.50 -2.71
N GLY A 128 17.93 4.34 -2.08
CA GLY A 128 18.08 3.04 -2.74
C GLY A 128 16.93 2.70 -3.68
N ILE A 129 15.74 3.30 -3.43
CA ILE A 129 14.53 3.13 -4.26
C ILE A 129 14.33 4.33 -5.21
N TRP A 130 15.13 5.39 -5.05
CA TRP A 130 14.92 6.66 -5.73
C TRP A 130 15.40 6.62 -7.17
N LEU A 131 14.53 7.03 -8.12
CA LEU A 131 14.75 6.97 -9.56
C LEU A 131 15.11 8.33 -10.19
N LEU A 132 14.87 9.44 -9.46
CA LEU A 132 15.11 10.77 -10.01
C LEU A 132 16.60 11.12 -9.87
N THR A 133 17.16 11.68 -10.94
CA THR A 133 18.50 12.27 -10.92
C THR A 133 18.49 13.65 -10.28
N GLU A 134 19.67 14.14 -9.89
CA GLU A 134 19.83 15.49 -9.35
C GLU A 134 19.33 16.55 -10.31
N GLU A 135 19.69 16.41 -11.60
CA GLU A 135 19.29 17.35 -12.65
C GLU A 135 17.75 17.42 -12.74
N LYS A 136 17.08 16.25 -12.74
CA LYS A 136 15.62 16.20 -12.81
C LYS A 136 14.97 16.81 -11.58
N MET A 137 15.51 16.59 -10.40
CA MET A 137 15.02 17.20 -9.17
C MET A 137 15.20 18.71 -9.19
N ARG A 138 16.34 19.24 -9.68
CA ARG A 138 16.59 20.69 -9.83
C ARG A 138 15.65 21.33 -10.85
N GLU A 139 15.35 20.63 -11.95
CA GLU A 139 14.36 21.06 -12.96
C GLU A 139 12.97 21.24 -12.33
N LEU A 140 12.52 20.28 -11.49
CA LEU A 140 11.22 20.33 -10.83
C LEU A 140 11.19 21.41 -9.73
N SER A 141 12.19 21.44 -8.86
CA SER A 141 12.37 22.47 -7.83
C SER A 141 13.73 22.37 -7.17
N SER A 142 14.40 23.50 -7.04
CA SER A 142 15.68 23.61 -6.30
C SER A 142 15.52 23.79 -4.79
N LYS A 143 14.29 23.92 -4.27
CA LYS A 143 14.01 24.26 -2.86
C LYS A 143 13.62 23.06 -1.98
N SER A 144 13.66 21.85 -2.54
CA SER A 144 13.20 20.66 -1.82
C SER A 144 14.24 20.12 -0.85
N ILE A 145 13.80 19.80 0.38
CA ILE A 145 14.64 19.10 1.37
C ILE A 145 15.12 17.72 0.88
N ILE A 146 14.38 17.09 -0.04
CA ILE A 146 14.80 15.82 -0.67
C ILE A 146 16.07 16.03 -1.48
N LEU A 147 16.14 17.13 -2.24
CA LEU A 147 17.34 17.48 -3.02
C LEU A 147 18.54 17.72 -2.10
N ASP A 148 18.36 18.48 -1.01
CA ASP A 148 19.42 18.73 -0.05
C ASP A 148 19.94 17.42 0.56
N LYS A 149 19.05 16.53 0.97
CA LYS A 149 19.41 15.20 1.49
C LYS A 149 20.09 14.34 0.43
N PHE A 150 19.65 14.42 -0.83
CA PHE A 150 20.23 13.66 -1.93
C PHE A 150 21.68 14.09 -2.21
N ILE A 151 21.96 15.39 -2.24
CA ILE A 151 23.29 15.94 -2.49
C ILE A 151 24.24 15.62 -1.32
N ASN A 152 23.76 15.76 -0.08
CA ASN A 152 24.57 15.60 1.14
C ASN A 152 24.64 14.13 1.62
N ARG A 153 24.10 13.16 0.85
CA ARG A 153 24.17 11.75 1.26
C ARG A 153 25.62 11.25 1.27
N PRO A 154 26.02 10.42 2.23
CA PRO A 154 27.35 9.81 2.24
C PRO A 154 27.52 8.93 0.99
N ILE A 155 28.67 9.05 0.33
CA ILE A 155 29.01 8.36 -0.94
C ILE A 155 28.84 6.84 -0.83
N ASN A 156 29.02 6.27 0.35
CA ASN A 156 28.85 4.84 0.61
C ASN A 156 27.38 4.36 0.60
N ALA A 157 26.40 5.26 0.55
CA ALA A 157 24.98 4.93 0.46
C ALA A 157 24.51 4.73 -1.00
N VAL A 158 25.36 5.00 -1.99
CA VAL A 158 25.00 5.02 -3.42
C VAL A 158 24.86 3.64 -4.03
N SER A 159 25.29 2.57 -3.34
CA SER A 159 25.37 1.22 -3.94
C SER A 159 24.80 0.14 -3.03
N ARG A 160 23.58 0.29 -2.55
CA ARG A 160 22.82 -0.91 -2.16
C ARG A 160 22.11 -1.42 -3.42
N PRO A 161 22.49 -2.61 -3.94
CA PRO A 161 21.72 -3.22 -5.02
C PRO A 161 20.29 -3.41 -4.50
N ILE A 162 19.30 -3.16 -5.36
CA ILE A 162 17.86 -3.28 -5.07
C ILE A 162 17.53 -4.61 -4.37
N ASN A 163 18.31 -5.67 -4.62
CA ASN A 163 18.19 -6.99 -3.98
C ASN A 163 18.56 -7.03 -2.48
N ALA A 164 19.16 -5.99 -1.91
CA ALA A 164 19.55 -5.99 -0.50
C ALA A 164 18.44 -5.49 0.45
N VAL A 165 17.38 -4.88 -0.08
CA VAL A 165 16.26 -4.35 0.72
C VAL A 165 15.45 -5.49 1.35
N ASN A 166 15.39 -6.67 0.69
CA ASN A 166 14.64 -7.83 1.20
C ASN A 166 15.37 -8.64 2.30
N GLN A 167 16.65 -8.35 2.61
CA GLN A 167 17.39 -9.10 3.61
C GLN A 167 17.44 -8.44 5.01
N THR A 168 17.04 -7.17 5.13
CA THR A 168 17.19 -6.42 6.39
C THR A 168 15.95 -6.50 7.30
N ASN A 169 14.81 -7.00 6.83
CA ASN A 169 13.59 -7.09 7.63
C ASN A 169 13.39 -8.42 8.37
N ASN A 170 14.28 -9.42 8.16
CA ASN A 170 14.18 -10.75 8.82
C ASN A 170 15.13 -10.96 10.00
N GLY A 171 15.69 -9.92 10.57
CA GLY A 171 16.68 -10.08 11.62
C GLY A 171 16.52 -9.11 12.79
N VAL A 172 15.44 -9.17 13.55
CA VAL A 172 15.47 -8.86 15.01
C VAL A 172 14.18 -9.37 15.65
N ASN A 173 14.18 -10.63 16.06
CA ASN A 173 13.40 -11.11 17.17
C ASN A 173 14.24 -12.12 17.93
N GLN A 174 15.01 -11.64 18.89
CA GLN A 174 15.44 -12.45 20.03
C GLN A 174 14.98 -11.76 21.31
N PRO A 175 14.34 -12.51 22.21
CA PRO A 175 13.83 -11.96 23.45
C PRO A 175 14.97 -11.92 24.50
N ASN A 176 15.33 -10.76 24.94
CA ASN A 176 16.06 -10.62 26.20
C ASN A 176 15.08 -10.24 27.30
N ASN A 177 14.77 -11.24 28.13
CA ASN A 177 14.17 -11.10 29.44
C ASN A 177 15.29 -10.85 30.48
N PRO A 178 15.16 -9.87 31.35
CA PRO A 178 15.53 -10.08 32.75
C PRO A 178 14.38 -9.72 33.69
N GLN A 179 14.11 -10.67 34.56
CA GLN A 179 13.33 -10.58 35.77
C GLN A 179 13.72 -9.38 36.65
N SER A 180 12.76 -8.70 37.24
CA SER A 180 12.72 -8.49 38.70
C SER A 180 11.40 -7.89 39.19
N LYS A 181 10.76 -8.65 40.06
CA LYS A 181 10.14 -8.31 41.37
C LYS A 181 9.21 -7.08 41.48
N GLY A 182 7.96 -7.38 41.59
CA GLY A 182 7.04 -7.20 42.71
C GLY A 182 6.83 -5.84 43.35
N LYS A 183 5.57 -5.35 43.33
CA LYS A 183 4.84 -4.94 44.56
C LYS A 183 3.36 -4.63 44.26
N LYS A 184 2.55 -5.28 45.05
CA LYS A 184 1.16 -5.17 45.49
C LYS A 184 0.39 -3.86 45.26
N SER A 185 -0.84 -4.07 44.81
CA SER A 185 -2.17 -3.61 45.31
C SER A 185 -2.51 -2.14 45.31
N LYS A 186 -3.65 -1.82 44.62
CA LYS A 186 -4.85 -1.27 45.29
C LYS A 186 -6.02 -1.34 44.30
N GLU A 187 -7.08 -1.97 44.77
CA GLU A 187 -8.43 -1.90 44.24
C GLU A 187 -8.93 -0.47 44.18
N LYS A 188 -9.65 -0.11 43.13
CA LYS A 188 -10.72 0.88 43.18
C LYS A 188 -11.75 0.60 42.11
N GLU A 189 -12.90 0.20 42.63
CA GLU A 189 -14.29 0.38 42.22
C GLU A 189 -14.65 0.69 40.76
N SER A 190 -15.48 -0.19 40.31
CA SER A 190 -16.38 -0.18 39.18
C SER A 190 -17.16 1.13 39.00
N ARG A 191 -17.11 1.70 37.80
CA ARG A 191 -18.23 2.43 37.20
C ARG A 191 -18.70 1.63 36.00
N GLY A 192 -19.99 1.26 36.06
CA GLY A 192 -20.64 0.50 35.01
C GLY A 192 -20.66 1.30 33.71
N GLU A 193 -20.06 0.74 32.69
CA GLU A 193 -20.31 1.10 31.30
C GLU A 193 -21.48 0.24 30.82
N GLU A 194 -22.53 0.88 30.31
CA GLU A 194 -23.60 0.21 29.59
C GLU A 194 -23.01 -0.61 28.42
N PRO A 195 -23.49 -1.84 28.19
CA PRO A 195 -23.03 -2.63 27.05
C PRO A 195 -23.40 -1.91 25.74
N PRO A 196 -22.53 -1.96 24.72
CA PRO A 196 -22.82 -1.41 23.40
C PRO A 196 -24.12 -2.03 22.84
N PRO A 197 -24.92 -1.28 22.05
CA PRO A 197 -26.15 -1.76 21.47
C PRO A 197 -25.88 -3.03 20.66
N ALA A 198 -26.76 -4.02 20.82
CA ALA A 198 -26.66 -5.28 20.10
C ALA A 198 -26.58 -5.05 18.59
N PRO A 199 -25.72 -5.79 17.85
CA PRO A 199 -25.64 -5.68 16.41
C PRO A 199 -27.01 -6.02 15.78
N PRO A 200 -27.38 -5.38 14.64
CA PRO A 200 -28.63 -5.65 13.97
C PRO A 200 -28.74 -7.15 13.62
N PRO A 201 -29.95 -7.72 13.65
CA PRO A 201 -30.14 -9.15 13.38
C PRO A 201 -29.61 -9.49 12.00
N SER A 202 -28.77 -10.53 11.92
CA SER A 202 -28.23 -11.04 10.67
C SER A 202 -29.37 -11.43 9.74
N PRO A 203 -29.32 -11.11 8.42
CA PRO A 203 -30.31 -11.56 7.48
C PRO A 203 -30.38 -13.09 7.51
N LYS A 204 -31.63 -13.64 7.48
CA LYS A 204 -31.83 -15.09 7.50
C LYS A 204 -31.10 -15.70 6.29
N GLN A 205 -30.47 -16.83 6.50
CA GLN A 205 -29.69 -17.54 5.47
C GLN A 205 -30.46 -17.72 4.16
N ASP A 206 -31.78 -17.96 4.24
CA ASP A 206 -32.66 -18.11 3.09
C ASP A 206 -32.76 -16.85 2.21
N GLU A 207 -32.69 -15.65 2.80
CA GLU A 207 -32.67 -14.38 2.05
C GLU A 207 -31.35 -14.18 1.32
N LEU A 208 -30.23 -14.58 1.94
CA LEU A 208 -28.92 -14.53 1.33
C LEU A 208 -28.81 -15.51 0.16
N VAL A 209 -29.31 -16.73 0.34
CA VAL A 209 -29.36 -17.75 -0.72
C VAL A 209 -30.19 -17.27 -1.92
N LYS A 210 -31.35 -16.65 -1.66
CA LYS A 210 -32.21 -16.09 -2.72
C LYS A 210 -31.57 -14.96 -3.47
N ARG A 211 -30.73 -14.16 -2.80
CA ARG A 211 -30.09 -12.97 -3.37
C ARG A 211 -28.74 -13.26 -4.06
N TYR A 212 -27.98 -14.23 -3.57
CA TYR A 212 -26.60 -14.47 -3.99
C TYR A 212 -26.33 -15.89 -4.49
N GLY A 213 -27.28 -16.82 -4.36
CA GLY A 213 -27.12 -18.22 -4.73
C GLY A 213 -26.48 -19.09 -3.63
N GLN A 214 -26.85 -20.38 -3.62
CA GLN A 214 -26.44 -21.34 -2.57
C GLN A 214 -24.91 -21.48 -2.49
N ALA A 215 -24.23 -21.64 -3.63
CA ALA A 215 -22.78 -21.90 -3.67
C ALA A 215 -21.95 -20.76 -3.04
N LEU A 216 -22.36 -19.51 -3.25
CA LEU A 216 -21.67 -18.35 -2.68
C LEU A 216 -21.86 -18.27 -1.17
N VAL A 217 -23.09 -18.51 -0.70
CA VAL A 217 -23.42 -18.49 0.73
C VAL A 217 -22.65 -19.59 1.47
N ASP A 218 -22.58 -20.80 0.92
CA ASP A 218 -21.84 -21.91 1.51
C ASP A 218 -20.34 -21.63 1.61
N THR A 219 -19.78 -21.00 0.58
CA THR A 219 -18.36 -20.56 0.59
C THR A 219 -18.07 -19.56 1.71
N TYR A 220 -18.94 -18.57 1.91
CA TYR A 220 -18.78 -17.59 2.98
C TYR A 220 -18.97 -18.21 4.37
N ILE A 221 -19.92 -19.12 4.54
CA ILE A 221 -20.13 -19.83 5.81
C ILE A 221 -18.89 -20.68 6.16
N ALA A 222 -18.34 -21.42 5.19
CA ALA A 222 -17.15 -22.21 5.39
C ALA A 222 -15.93 -21.35 5.75
N LYS A 223 -15.78 -20.19 5.13
CA LYS A 223 -14.73 -19.23 5.43
C LYS A 223 -14.88 -18.64 6.85
N ALA A 224 -16.08 -18.23 7.23
CA ALA A 224 -16.36 -17.71 8.56
C ALA A 224 -16.12 -18.75 9.67
N GLN A 225 -16.42 -20.03 9.41
CA GLN A 225 -16.15 -21.12 10.34
C GLN A 225 -14.65 -21.39 10.52
N ARG A 226 -13.83 -21.20 9.47
CA ARG A 226 -12.36 -21.29 9.57
C ARG A 226 -11.81 -20.18 10.46
N TYR A 227 -12.25 -18.93 10.28
CA TYR A 227 -11.82 -17.81 11.12
C TYR A 227 -12.18 -17.97 12.59
N ARG A 228 -13.33 -18.58 12.92
CA ARG A 228 -13.70 -18.89 14.32
C ARG A 228 -12.81 -19.97 14.95
N LYS A 229 -12.21 -20.87 14.16
CA LYS A 229 -11.33 -21.92 14.66
C LYS A 229 -9.87 -21.48 14.84
N THR A 230 -9.45 -20.40 14.16
CA THR A 230 -8.08 -19.89 14.24
C THR A 230 -7.92 -18.69 15.18
N GLY A 231 -9.02 -18.21 15.79
CA GLY A 231 -9.05 -17.09 16.73
C GLY A 231 -9.23 -17.50 18.18
N ALA A 232 -8.61 -18.61 18.59
CA ALA A 232 -8.49 -19.02 20.00
C ALA A 232 -7.02 -19.06 20.39
#